data_1b3a5e85daac522e48093420884021d6
#
_entry.id   1b3a5e85daac522e48093420884021d6
#
_cell.length_a   1.000
_cell.length_b   1.000
_cell.length_c   1.000
_cell.angle_alpha   90.00
_cell.angle_beta   90.00
_cell.angle_gamma   90.00
#
_symmetry.space_group_name_H-M   'P 1'
#
loop_
_entity.id
_entity.type
_entity.pdbx_description
1 polymer ?
#
loop_
_entity_poly.entity_id
_entity_poly.type
_entity_poly.pdbx_seq_one_letter_code
_entity_poly.pdbx_strand_id
1 'polypeptide(L)'
;MSEANIKNDLNKYKLDAREIDVTEEETSIVLNDTLSGDQVKEVNNYFEKTYDAKVNIGVVSNIVQKELVKNAIIAVLISLLGIILYISFRFKFSYAVGGVVALVHDVLIIFAVFAVTRLEVSSMFIAALLAIIGYSINDTIIVFDRIREEMAKYDKKLDKDKIEELTNKAIQNTFIRTVFTSVTTLIPIIALMVLGSSGILTFNVAMLVGL
;
A
#
# COMPACT_ATOMS: atom_id res chain seq x y z
N MET A 1 -9.77 -8.41 -28.10
CA MET A 1 -10.73 -7.33 -28.44
C MET A 1 -9.96 -6.08 -28.81
N SER A 2 -10.49 -5.13 -29.63
CA SER A 2 -9.80 -3.85 -29.84
C SER A 2 -10.51 -2.75 -29.06
N GLU A 3 -9.74 -1.85 -28.43
CA GLU A 3 -10.21 -0.71 -27.65
C GLU A 3 -11.20 0.17 -28.44
N ALA A 4 -10.94 0.36 -29.74
CA ALA A 4 -11.79 1.15 -30.62
C ALA A 4 -13.21 0.58 -30.79
N ASN A 5 -13.35 -0.75 -30.84
CA ASN A 5 -14.65 -1.40 -30.97
C ASN A 5 -15.46 -1.27 -29.68
N ILE A 6 -14.81 -1.44 -28.53
CA ILE A 6 -15.42 -1.30 -27.20
C ILE A 6 -15.94 0.12 -27.01
N LYS A 7 -15.12 1.11 -27.38
CA LYS A 7 -15.50 2.52 -27.27
C LYS A 7 -16.71 2.89 -28.13
N ASN A 8 -16.77 2.33 -29.35
CA ASN A 8 -17.92 2.51 -30.22
C ASN A 8 -19.20 1.85 -29.68
N ASP A 9 -19.07 0.68 -29.07
CA ASP A 9 -20.19 -0.02 -28.48
C ASP A 9 -20.71 0.67 -27.21
N LEU A 10 -19.83 1.18 -26.37
CA LEU A 10 -20.22 2.00 -25.22
C LEU A 10 -20.96 3.27 -25.62
N ASN A 11 -20.52 3.93 -26.70
CA ASN A 11 -21.18 5.11 -27.22
C ASN A 11 -22.61 4.85 -27.67
N LYS A 12 -22.96 3.64 -28.16
CA LYS A 12 -24.34 3.27 -28.49
C LYS A 12 -25.29 3.33 -27.29
N TYR A 13 -24.73 3.02 -26.10
CA TYR A 13 -25.46 3.06 -24.83
C TYR A 13 -25.31 4.40 -24.10
N LYS A 14 -24.71 5.42 -24.74
CA LYS A 14 -24.41 6.75 -24.16
C LYS A 14 -23.54 6.64 -22.88
N LEU A 15 -22.67 5.67 -22.85
CA LEU A 15 -21.74 5.44 -21.75
C LEU A 15 -20.38 6.02 -22.13
N ASP A 16 -19.86 6.86 -21.27
CA ASP A 16 -18.53 7.45 -21.43
C ASP A 16 -17.52 6.68 -20.56
N ALA A 17 -16.53 6.07 -21.21
CA ALA A 17 -15.50 5.34 -20.55
C ALA A 17 -14.34 6.27 -20.19
N ARG A 18 -13.98 6.29 -18.93
CA ARG A 18 -12.80 6.99 -18.42
C ARG A 18 -11.51 6.27 -18.79
N GLU A 19 -11.53 4.95 -18.74
CA GLU A 19 -10.37 4.10 -18.97
C GLU A 19 -10.82 2.76 -19.55
N ILE A 20 -10.11 2.28 -20.56
CA ILE A 20 -10.33 0.96 -21.15
C ILE A 20 -8.96 0.28 -21.21
N ASP A 21 -8.78 -0.78 -20.44
CA ASP A 21 -7.59 -1.59 -20.44
C ASP A 21 -7.90 -2.97 -21.04
N VAL A 22 -7.23 -3.30 -22.14
CA VAL A 22 -7.46 -4.54 -22.90
C VAL A 22 -6.21 -5.41 -22.79
N THR A 23 -6.31 -6.49 -22.03
CA THR A 23 -5.31 -7.56 -21.99
C THR A 23 -5.78 -8.77 -22.76
N GLU A 24 -4.92 -9.77 -22.94
CA GLU A 24 -5.27 -11.01 -23.66
C GLU A 24 -6.33 -11.84 -22.92
N GLU A 25 -6.36 -11.77 -21.59
CA GLU A 25 -7.25 -12.57 -20.74
C GLU A 25 -8.46 -11.78 -20.22
N GLU A 26 -8.33 -10.48 -20.02
CA GLU A 26 -9.34 -9.65 -19.36
C GLU A 26 -9.39 -8.25 -20.00
N THR A 27 -10.60 -7.68 -20.08
CA THR A 27 -10.79 -6.30 -20.46
C THR A 27 -11.48 -5.54 -19.32
N SER A 28 -10.81 -4.54 -18.78
CA SER A 28 -11.33 -3.67 -17.73
C SER A 28 -11.83 -2.36 -18.34
N ILE A 29 -13.06 -1.97 -18.01
CA ILE A 29 -13.68 -0.73 -18.48
C ILE A 29 -14.16 0.07 -17.27
N VAL A 30 -13.59 1.24 -17.07
CA VAL A 30 -14.01 2.17 -16.01
C VAL A 30 -14.90 3.24 -16.63
N LEU A 31 -16.15 3.31 -16.21
CA LEU A 31 -17.12 4.30 -16.67
C LEU A 31 -17.10 5.55 -15.77
N ASN A 32 -17.38 6.71 -16.38
CA ASN A 32 -17.51 7.97 -15.63
C ASN A 32 -18.79 8.01 -14.79
N ASP A 33 -19.86 7.36 -15.26
CA ASP A 33 -21.17 7.37 -14.63
C ASP A 33 -21.55 5.98 -14.09
N THR A 34 -22.39 5.97 -13.05
CA THR A 34 -22.98 4.73 -12.51
C THR A 34 -24.13 4.27 -13.37
N LEU A 35 -24.12 2.98 -13.76
CA LEU A 35 -25.20 2.35 -14.49
C LEU A 35 -26.44 2.16 -13.60
N SER A 36 -27.62 2.40 -14.16
CA SER A 36 -28.87 1.95 -13.54
C SER A 36 -29.03 0.44 -13.65
N GLY A 37 -29.84 -0.18 -12.79
CA GLY A 37 -30.03 -1.62 -12.80
C GLY A 37 -30.49 -2.20 -14.13
N ASP A 38 -31.26 -1.46 -14.92
CA ASP A 38 -31.71 -1.86 -16.25
C ASP A 38 -30.59 -1.74 -17.29
N GLN A 39 -29.80 -0.67 -17.24
CA GLN A 39 -28.58 -0.51 -18.07
C GLN A 39 -27.55 -1.60 -17.80
N VAL A 40 -27.37 -1.99 -16.54
CA VAL A 40 -26.47 -3.09 -16.16
C VAL A 40 -26.86 -4.39 -16.88
N LYS A 41 -28.17 -4.74 -16.90
CA LYS A 41 -28.67 -5.94 -17.58
C LYS A 41 -28.49 -5.87 -19.10
N GLU A 42 -28.74 -4.72 -19.66
CA GLU A 42 -28.69 -4.50 -21.11
C GLU A 42 -27.23 -4.56 -21.61
N VAL A 43 -26.32 -3.89 -20.93
CA VAL A 43 -24.87 -3.90 -21.22
C VAL A 43 -24.31 -5.30 -21.03
N ASN A 44 -24.65 -5.98 -19.94
CA ASN A 44 -24.20 -7.35 -19.66
C ASN A 44 -24.60 -8.30 -20.80
N ASN A 45 -25.89 -8.31 -21.15
CA ASN A 45 -26.42 -9.16 -22.22
C ASN A 45 -25.79 -8.84 -23.59
N TYR A 46 -25.49 -7.59 -23.87
CA TYR A 46 -24.86 -7.19 -25.12
C TYR A 46 -23.42 -7.69 -25.20
N PHE A 47 -22.62 -7.44 -24.18
CA PHE A 47 -21.21 -7.83 -24.16
C PHE A 47 -21.04 -9.36 -24.12
N GLU A 48 -21.86 -10.06 -23.32
CA GLU A 48 -21.85 -11.54 -23.31
C GLU A 48 -22.16 -12.14 -24.68
N LYS A 49 -23.17 -11.60 -25.39
CA LYS A 49 -23.56 -12.10 -26.72
C LYS A 49 -22.58 -11.71 -27.82
N THR A 50 -21.99 -10.52 -27.74
CA THR A 50 -21.17 -9.98 -28.84
C THR A 50 -19.73 -10.48 -28.76
N TYR A 51 -19.24 -10.67 -27.54
CA TYR A 51 -17.83 -10.98 -27.31
C TYR A 51 -17.59 -12.37 -26.67
N ASP A 52 -18.67 -13.13 -26.40
CA ASP A 52 -18.64 -14.41 -25.68
C ASP A 52 -17.82 -14.33 -24.36
N ALA A 53 -17.94 -13.19 -23.68
CA ALA A 53 -17.18 -12.86 -22.51
C ALA A 53 -18.08 -12.80 -21.28
N LYS A 54 -17.62 -13.38 -20.15
CA LYS A 54 -18.30 -13.17 -18.87
C LYS A 54 -18.07 -11.74 -18.41
N VAL A 55 -19.14 -10.97 -18.30
CA VAL A 55 -19.08 -9.59 -17.83
C VAL A 55 -19.29 -9.56 -16.33
N ASN A 56 -18.34 -8.96 -15.62
CA ASN A 56 -18.44 -8.74 -14.18
C ASN A 56 -18.55 -7.23 -13.93
N ILE A 57 -19.73 -6.77 -13.53
CA ILE A 57 -19.97 -5.34 -13.30
C ILE A 57 -19.84 -5.02 -11.82
N GLY A 58 -18.77 -4.35 -11.46
CA GLY A 58 -18.55 -3.81 -10.12
C GLY A 58 -18.94 -2.32 -10.08
N VAL A 59 -19.92 -1.96 -9.25
CA VAL A 59 -20.27 -0.56 -9.04
C VAL A 59 -19.53 -0.05 -7.81
N VAL A 60 -18.49 0.75 -8.03
CA VAL A 60 -17.86 1.50 -6.95
C VAL A 60 -18.48 2.90 -6.93
N SER A 61 -19.50 3.06 -6.09
CA SER A 61 -20.13 4.35 -5.88
C SER A 61 -19.12 5.38 -5.37
N ASN A 62 -19.19 6.63 -5.86
CA ASN A 62 -18.41 7.77 -5.33
C ASN A 62 -18.55 7.92 -3.80
N ILE A 63 -19.67 7.49 -3.23
CA ILE A 63 -19.92 7.47 -1.79
C ILE A 63 -18.99 6.43 -1.13
N VAL A 64 -18.92 5.22 -1.69
CA VAL A 64 -18.07 4.13 -1.18
C VAL A 64 -16.59 4.51 -1.28
N GLN A 65 -16.16 5.14 -2.37
CA GLN A 65 -14.78 5.64 -2.50
C GLN A 65 -14.45 6.69 -1.43
N LYS A 66 -15.33 7.66 -1.19
CA LYS A 66 -15.14 8.68 -0.15
C LYS A 66 -15.11 8.07 1.24
N GLU A 67 -15.96 7.10 1.52
CA GLU A 67 -15.96 6.39 2.81
C GLU A 67 -14.69 5.56 3.00
N LEU A 68 -14.22 4.86 1.96
CA LEU A 68 -12.97 4.10 1.99
C LEU A 68 -11.78 5.02 2.30
N VAL A 69 -11.65 6.13 1.59
CA VAL A 69 -10.56 7.10 1.83
C VAL A 69 -10.65 7.69 3.23
N LYS A 70 -11.85 8.08 3.68
CA LYS A 70 -12.05 8.59 5.04
C LYS A 70 -11.66 7.57 6.10
N ASN A 71 -12.13 6.34 5.98
CA ASN A 71 -11.83 5.27 6.92
C ASN A 71 -10.34 4.89 6.89
N ALA A 72 -9.69 4.95 5.73
CA ALA A 72 -8.26 4.77 5.60
C ALA A 72 -7.46 5.82 6.37
N ILE A 73 -7.80 7.10 6.19
CA ILE A 73 -7.15 8.20 6.90
C ILE A 73 -7.32 8.01 8.41
N ILE A 74 -8.53 7.69 8.87
CA ILE A 74 -8.81 7.44 10.29
C ILE A 74 -7.98 6.25 10.81
N ALA A 75 -7.92 5.15 10.07
CA ALA A 75 -7.14 3.97 10.45
C ALA A 75 -5.64 4.28 10.56
N VAL A 76 -5.08 5.03 9.60
CA VAL A 76 -3.68 5.47 9.64
C VAL A 76 -3.43 6.37 10.85
N LEU A 77 -4.30 7.34 11.11
CA LEU A 77 -4.16 8.25 12.26
C LEU A 77 -4.24 7.49 13.60
N ILE A 78 -5.17 6.55 13.74
CA ILE A 78 -5.28 5.71 14.94
C ILE A 78 -4.02 4.85 15.10
N SER A 79 -3.52 4.26 14.02
CA SER A 79 -2.29 3.46 14.02
C SER A 79 -1.08 4.29 14.45
N LEU A 80 -0.90 5.47 13.88
CA LEU A 80 0.18 6.40 14.24
C LEU A 80 0.08 6.81 15.72
N LEU A 81 -1.12 7.14 16.20
CA LEU A 81 -1.33 7.49 17.61
C LEU A 81 -0.97 6.32 18.54
N GLY A 82 -1.42 5.12 18.22
CA GLY A 82 -1.07 3.91 18.97
C GLY A 82 0.44 3.65 19.00
N ILE A 83 1.12 3.84 17.87
CA ILE A 83 2.58 3.70 17.73
C ILE A 83 3.30 4.76 18.58
N ILE A 84 2.88 6.02 18.51
CA ILE A 84 3.46 7.11 19.32
C ILE A 84 3.32 6.80 20.81
N LEU A 85 2.15 6.37 21.24
CA LEU A 85 1.91 6.00 22.64
C LEU A 85 2.79 4.83 23.05
N TYR A 86 2.85 3.76 22.25
CA TYR A 86 3.68 2.60 22.53
C TYR A 86 5.16 2.96 22.65
N ILE A 87 5.72 3.70 21.66
CA ILE A 87 7.13 4.08 21.67
C ILE A 87 7.43 5.03 22.83
N SER A 88 6.55 5.99 23.13
CA SER A 88 6.72 6.94 24.25
C SER A 88 6.70 6.26 25.62
N PHE A 89 5.95 5.17 25.75
CA PHE A 89 5.93 4.34 26.96
C PHE A 89 7.17 3.47 27.10
N ARG A 90 7.65 2.93 25.97
CA ARG A 90 8.75 1.96 25.94
C ARG A 90 10.13 2.61 25.86
N PHE A 91 10.22 3.80 25.23
CA PHE A 91 11.46 4.53 24.96
C PHE A 91 11.30 6.01 25.39
N LYS A 92 12.41 6.77 25.31
CA LYS A 92 12.36 8.23 25.49
C LYS A 92 11.59 8.88 24.33
N PHE A 93 10.90 9.97 24.59
CA PHE A 93 10.08 10.70 23.62
C PHE A 93 10.82 11.04 22.30
N SER A 94 12.14 11.29 22.38
CA SER A 94 12.97 11.54 21.18
C SER A 94 12.95 10.38 20.18
N TYR A 95 12.87 9.13 20.65
CA TYR A 95 12.74 7.96 19.78
C TYR A 95 11.35 7.89 19.11
N ALA A 96 10.30 8.31 19.83
CA ALA A 96 8.96 8.36 19.27
C ALA A 96 8.89 9.35 18.09
N VAL A 97 9.47 10.53 18.25
CA VAL A 97 9.55 11.53 17.16
C VAL A 97 10.33 10.96 15.96
N GLY A 98 11.51 10.37 16.19
CA GLY A 98 12.30 9.77 15.12
C GLY A 98 11.56 8.64 14.38
N GLY A 99 10.87 7.76 15.12
CA GLY A 99 10.07 6.68 14.53
C GLY A 99 8.90 7.20 13.69
N VAL A 100 8.20 8.23 14.16
CA VAL A 100 7.10 8.85 13.38
C VAL A 100 7.62 9.51 12.11
N VAL A 101 8.74 10.23 12.17
CA VAL A 101 9.35 10.84 10.98
C VAL A 101 9.74 9.77 9.96
N ALA A 102 10.32 8.65 10.39
CA ALA A 102 10.63 7.53 9.51
C ALA A 102 9.37 6.95 8.86
N LEU A 103 8.29 6.71 9.64
CA LEU A 103 7.03 6.21 9.10
C LEU A 103 6.39 7.16 8.08
N VAL A 104 6.40 8.46 8.35
CA VAL A 104 5.88 9.47 7.41
C VAL A 104 6.70 9.45 6.12
N HIS A 105 8.01 9.35 6.21
CA HIS A 105 8.88 9.22 5.05
C HIS A 105 8.54 7.98 4.21
N ASP A 106 8.38 6.80 4.82
CA ASP A 106 8.06 5.56 4.11
C ASP A 106 6.70 5.64 3.41
N VAL A 107 5.70 6.18 4.10
CA VAL A 107 4.36 6.42 3.53
C VAL A 107 4.44 7.38 2.33
N LEU A 108 5.22 8.45 2.42
CA LEU A 108 5.39 9.41 1.33
C LEU A 108 6.08 8.79 0.10
N ILE A 109 7.07 7.92 0.32
CA ILE A 109 7.72 7.19 -0.80
C ILE A 109 6.71 6.31 -1.52
N ILE A 110 5.90 5.55 -0.78
CA ILE A 110 4.88 4.67 -1.38
C ILE A 110 3.88 5.50 -2.20
N PHE A 111 3.39 6.60 -1.65
CA PHE A 111 2.50 7.50 -2.39
C PHE A 111 3.17 8.10 -3.63
N ALA A 112 4.45 8.47 -3.55
CA ALA A 112 5.20 9.00 -4.69
C ALA A 112 5.31 7.97 -5.81
N VAL A 113 5.62 6.71 -5.49
CA VAL A 113 5.68 5.62 -6.48
C VAL A 113 4.30 5.40 -7.13
N PHE A 114 3.22 5.36 -6.34
CA PHE A 114 1.88 5.19 -6.87
C PHE A 114 1.43 6.38 -7.75
N ALA A 115 1.80 7.59 -7.38
CA ALA A 115 1.52 8.78 -8.19
C ALA A 115 2.26 8.77 -9.54
N VAL A 116 3.53 8.33 -9.54
CA VAL A 116 4.35 8.24 -10.77
C VAL A 116 3.88 7.11 -11.67
N THR A 117 3.57 5.94 -11.10
CA THR A 117 3.12 4.76 -11.84
C THR A 117 1.64 4.81 -12.21
N ARG A 118 0.89 5.79 -11.67
CA ARG A 118 -0.56 5.94 -11.85
C ARG A 118 -1.37 4.70 -11.45
N LEU A 119 -0.84 3.91 -10.52
CA LEU A 119 -1.57 2.77 -9.98
C LEU A 119 -2.75 3.23 -9.12
N GLU A 120 -3.84 2.47 -9.17
CA GLU A 120 -5.06 2.80 -8.42
C GLU A 120 -4.86 2.68 -6.91
N VAL A 121 -5.35 3.68 -6.18
CA VAL A 121 -5.45 3.66 -4.71
C VAL A 121 -6.74 2.95 -4.33
N SER A 122 -6.68 1.63 -4.19
CA SER A 122 -7.80 0.77 -3.82
C SER A 122 -7.82 0.43 -2.32
N SER A 123 -8.83 -0.30 -1.86
CA SER A 123 -8.85 -0.86 -0.50
C SER A 123 -7.65 -1.78 -0.22
N MET A 124 -7.14 -2.48 -1.26
CA MET A 124 -5.95 -3.31 -1.15
C MET A 124 -4.68 -2.49 -0.92
N PHE A 125 -4.57 -1.31 -1.54
CA PHE A 125 -3.49 -0.37 -1.25
C PHE A 125 -3.49 0.07 0.22
N ILE A 126 -4.69 0.38 0.77
CA ILE A 126 -4.82 0.79 2.17
C ILE A 126 -4.40 -0.33 3.12
N ALA A 127 -4.81 -1.57 2.84
CA ALA A 127 -4.40 -2.74 3.61
C ALA A 127 -2.87 -2.93 3.57
N ALA A 128 -2.24 -2.79 2.40
CA ALA A 128 -0.80 -2.82 2.26
C ALA A 128 -0.12 -1.71 3.05
N LEU A 129 -0.62 -0.47 2.97
CA LEU A 129 -0.09 0.68 3.69
C LEU A 129 -0.07 0.44 5.21
N LEU A 130 -1.17 -0.08 5.78
CA LEU A 130 -1.23 -0.42 7.21
C LEU A 130 -0.27 -1.56 7.57
N ALA A 131 -0.11 -2.56 6.71
CA ALA A 131 0.86 -3.62 6.91
C ALA A 131 2.30 -3.09 6.90
N ILE A 132 2.65 -2.22 5.94
CA ILE A 132 3.97 -1.61 5.83
C ILE A 132 4.28 -0.74 7.06
N ILE A 133 3.33 0.04 7.55
CA ILE A 133 3.49 0.80 8.80
C ILE A 133 3.86 -0.15 9.95
N GLY A 134 3.21 -1.32 10.04
CA GLY A 134 3.52 -2.34 11.04
C GLY A 134 4.92 -2.94 10.89
N TYR A 135 5.36 -3.23 9.67
CA TYR A 135 6.72 -3.73 9.40
C TYR A 135 7.79 -2.68 9.65
N SER A 136 7.62 -1.46 9.16
CA SER A 136 8.57 -0.38 9.33
C SER A 136 8.80 -0.04 10.81
N ILE A 137 7.72 0.03 11.60
CA ILE A 137 7.86 0.30 13.03
C ILE A 137 8.52 -0.85 13.78
N ASN A 138 8.28 -2.10 13.39
CA ASN A 138 8.93 -3.25 14.00
C ASN A 138 10.46 -3.20 13.84
N ASP A 139 10.94 -2.87 12.64
CA ASP A 139 12.38 -2.74 12.37
C ASP A 139 12.99 -1.53 13.09
N THR A 140 12.28 -0.41 13.11
CA THR A 140 12.69 0.78 13.87
C THR A 140 12.84 0.48 15.36
N ILE A 141 11.90 -0.27 15.97
CA ILE A 141 11.96 -0.66 17.39
C ILE A 141 13.17 -1.55 17.67
N ILE A 142 13.50 -2.49 16.78
CA ILE A 142 14.67 -3.37 16.91
C ILE A 142 15.96 -2.54 16.95
N VAL A 143 16.10 -1.57 16.06
CA VAL A 143 17.24 -0.65 16.03
C VAL A 143 17.29 0.19 17.31
N PHE A 144 16.17 0.76 17.75
CA PHE A 144 16.08 1.57 18.97
C PHE A 144 16.41 0.77 20.24
N ASP A 145 15.93 -0.45 20.36
CA ASP A 145 16.28 -1.34 21.46
C ASP A 145 17.80 -1.60 21.49
N ARG A 146 18.41 -1.85 20.33
CA ARG A 146 19.85 -2.10 20.23
C ARG A 146 20.66 -0.86 20.58
N ILE A 147 20.25 0.33 20.11
CA ILE A 147 20.89 1.59 20.49
C ILE A 147 20.83 1.77 22.02
N ARG A 148 19.67 1.55 22.61
CA ARG A 148 19.48 1.64 24.07
C ARG A 148 20.37 0.65 24.82
N GLU A 149 20.48 -0.58 24.36
CA GLU A 149 21.36 -1.59 24.95
C GLU A 149 22.84 -1.19 24.89
N GLU A 150 23.31 -0.68 23.75
CA GLU A 150 24.70 -0.24 23.61
C GLU A 150 24.99 0.97 24.51
N MET A 151 24.05 1.92 24.59
CA MET A 151 24.19 3.10 25.47
C MET A 151 24.14 2.74 26.95
N ALA A 152 23.35 1.74 27.35
CA ALA A 152 23.21 1.33 28.75
C ALA A 152 24.47 0.71 29.35
N LYS A 153 25.44 0.32 28.51
CA LYS A 153 26.73 -0.22 28.97
C LYS A 153 27.66 0.87 29.58
N TYR A 154 27.27 2.13 29.47
CA TYR A 154 28.07 3.27 29.91
C TYR A 154 27.34 4.05 31.01
N ASP A 155 27.96 4.15 32.19
CA ASP A 155 27.41 4.84 33.36
C ASP A 155 27.57 6.38 33.32
N LYS A 156 28.33 6.92 32.37
CA LYS A 156 28.65 8.33 32.25
C LYS A 156 27.81 9.00 31.15
N LYS A 157 27.62 10.33 31.28
CA LYS A 157 27.10 11.12 30.16
C LYS A 157 27.97 10.90 28.92
N LEU A 158 27.33 10.39 27.87
CA LEU A 158 27.98 10.11 26.58
C LEU A 158 28.15 11.44 25.82
N ASP A 159 29.31 11.63 25.23
CA ASP A 159 29.62 12.68 24.27
C ASP A 159 28.93 12.39 22.92
N LYS A 160 28.76 13.41 22.07
CA LYS A 160 28.08 13.28 20.77
C LYS A 160 28.77 12.24 19.89
N ASP A 161 30.10 12.27 19.80
CA ASP A 161 30.86 11.34 18.96
C ASP A 161 30.67 9.90 19.42
N LYS A 162 30.59 9.67 20.73
CA LYS A 162 30.32 8.33 21.29
C LYS A 162 28.89 7.86 21.05
N ILE A 163 27.91 8.76 21.10
CA ILE A 163 26.52 8.45 20.76
C ILE A 163 26.43 8.04 19.30
N GLU A 164 27.10 8.74 18.40
CA GLU A 164 27.14 8.42 16.96
C GLU A 164 27.79 7.06 16.72
N GLU A 165 28.95 6.79 17.32
CA GLU A 165 29.65 5.51 17.25
C GLU A 165 28.74 4.35 17.69
N LEU A 166 28.08 4.49 18.85
CA LEU A 166 27.20 3.45 19.40
C LEU A 166 25.95 3.26 18.55
N THR A 167 25.41 4.33 17.98
CA THR A 167 24.28 4.26 17.06
C THR A 167 24.66 3.51 15.78
N ASN A 168 25.79 3.84 15.16
CA ASN A 168 26.28 3.17 13.97
C ASN A 168 26.56 1.67 14.25
N LYS A 169 27.13 1.36 15.39
CA LYS A 169 27.35 -0.03 15.84
C LYS A 169 26.03 -0.77 16.03
N ALA A 170 25.03 -0.15 16.62
CA ALA A 170 23.71 -0.74 16.79
C ALA A 170 23.04 -1.06 15.46
N ILE A 171 23.10 -0.11 14.50
CA ILE A 171 22.59 -0.30 13.14
C ILE A 171 23.30 -1.47 12.44
N GLN A 172 24.63 -1.53 12.50
CA GLN A 172 25.39 -2.63 11.91
C GLN A 172 25.02 -3.99 12.51
N ASN A 173 24.82 -4.04 13.83
CA ASN A 173 24.45 -5.28 14.53
C ASN A 173 23.03 -5.77 14.20
N THR A 174 22.12 -4.88 13.80
CA THR A 174 20.75 -5.22 13.46
C THR A 174 20.55 -5.40 11.96
N PHE A 175 21.45 -4.89 11.13
CA PHE A 175 21.35 -4.85 9.67
C PHE A 175 21.03 -6.19 9.03
N ILE A 176 21.81 -7.24 9.40
CA ILE A 176 21.61 -8.59 8.85
C ILE A 176 20.20 -9.11 9.18
N ARG A 177 19.75 -8.89 10.42
CA ARG A 177 18.41 -9.31 10.85
C ARG A 177 17.31 -8.61 10.03
N THR A 178 17.40 -7.29 9.87
CA THR A 178 16.44 -6.50 9.09
C THR A 178 16.40 -6.95 7.63
N VAL A 179 17.57 -7.16 6.99
CA VAL A 179 17.64 -7.69 5.63
C VAL A 179 16.97 -9.06 5.51
N PHE A 180 17.26 -9.99 6.41
CA PHE A 180 16.62 -11.32 6.37
C PHE A 180 15.13 -11.26 6.61
N THR A 181 14.65 -10.38 7.49
CA THR A 181 13.22 -10.18 7.74
C THR A 181 12.53 -9.67 6.47
N SER A 182 13.10 -8.66 5.80
CA SER A 182 12.58 -8.14 4.54
C SER A 182 12.58 -9.20 3.44
N VAL A 183 13.69 -9.94 3.25
CA VAL A 183 13.79 -11.01 2.25
C VAL A 183 12.74 -12.10 2.48
N THR A 184 12.58 -12.58 3.71
CA THR A 184 11.58 -13.62 4.03
C THR A 184 10.16 -13.15 3.78
N THR A 185 9.87 -11.87 3.96
CA THR A 185 8.56 -11.27 3.66
C THR A 185 8.36 -11.04 2.16
N LEU A 186 9.41 -10.68 1.43
CA LEU A 186 9.34 -10.46 -0.02
C LEU A 186 9.11 -11.75 -0.82
N ILE A 187 9.62 -12.90 -0.36
CA ILE A 187 9.45 -14.18 -1.06
C ILE A 187 7.97 -14.50 -1.35
N PRO A 188 7.05 -14.55 -0.37
CA PRO A 188 5.64 -14.79 -0.63
C PRO A 188 4.98 -13.68 -1.46
N ILE A 189 5.39 -12.42 -1.31
CA ILE A 189 4.86 -11.30 -2.09
C ILE A 189 5.20 -11.46 -3.57
N ILE A 190 6.45 -11.79 -3.88
CA ILE A 190 6.89 -12.06 -5.26
C ILE A 190 6.16 -13.29 -5.83
N ALA A 191 5.99 -14.34 -5.04
CA ALA A 191 5.22 -15.50 -5.46
C ALA A 191 3.76 -15.13 -5.80
N LEU A 192 3.13 -14.29 -4.98
CA LEU A 192 1.78 -13.77 -5.24
C LEU A 192 1.72 -12.79 -6.42
N MET A 193 2.79 -12.07 -6.74
CA MET A 193 2.85 -11.26 -7.96
C MET A 193 2.88 -12.10 -9.23
N VAL A 194 3.54 -13.27 -9.19
CA VAL A 194 3.69 -14.16 -10.36
C VAL A 194 2.48 -15.09 -10.53
N LEU A 195 1.94 -15.59 -9.42
CA LEU A 195 0.91 -16.64 -9.42
C LEU A 195 -0.47 -16.11 -8.99
N GLY A 196 -0.55 -14.89 -8.50
CA GLY A 196 -1.79 -14.30 -7.97
C GLY A 196 -2.65 -13.67 -9.06
N SER A 197 -3.86 -13.29 -8.66
CA SER A 197 -4.80 -12.58 -9.54
C SER A 197 -4.46 -11.07 -9.62
N SER A 198 -4.92 -10.42 -10.70
CA SER A 198 -4.81 -8.97 -10.90
C SER A 198 -5.38 -8.15 -9.74
N GLY A 199 -6.41 -8.66 -9.07
CA GLY A 199 -7.06 -7.96 -7.93
C GLY A 199 -6.16 -7.70 -6.71
N ILE A 200 -5.05 -8.44 -6.54
CA ILE A 200 -4.08 -8.23 -5.44
C ILE A 200 -2.78 -7.56 -5.89
N LEU A 201 -2.67 -7.20 -7.18
CA LEU A 201 -1.46 -6.61 -7.73
C LEU A 201 -1.08 -5.31 -6.99
N THR A 202 -2.05 -4.43 -6.76
CA THR A 202 -1.87 -3.16 -6.05
C THR A 202 -1.30 -3.36 -4.64
N PHE A 203 -1.81 -4.37 -3.92
CA PHE A 203 -1.28 -4.77 -2.61
C PHE A 203 0.18 -5.22 -2.71
N ASN A 204 0.46 -6.13 -3.65
CA ASN A 204 1.80 -6.70 -3.81
C ASN A 204 2.83 -5.65 -4.23
N VAL A 205 2.47 -4.73 -5.14
CA VAL A 205 3.35 -3.62 -5.56
C VAL A 205 3.62 -2.68 -4.39
N ALA A 206 2.59 -2.31 -3.62
CA ALA A 206 2.77 -1.47 -2.44
C ALA A 206 3.71 -2.12 -1.43
N MET A 207 3.51 -3.41 -1.13
CA MET A 207 4.37 -4.18 -0.22
C MET A 207 5.80 -4.29 -0.73
N LEU A 208 6.00 -4.52 -2.04
CA LEU A 208 7.34 -4.59 -2.65
C LEU A 208 8.13 -3.28 -2.53
N VAL A 209 7.43 -2.15 -2.63
CA VAL A 209 8.04 -0.81 -2.53
C VAL A 209 8.28 -0.40 -1.08
N GLY A 210 7.42 -0.84 -0.14
CA GLY A 210 7.43 -0.39 1.25
C GLY A 210 8.26 -1.25 2.19
N LEU A 211 8.75 -2.41 1.77
CA LEU A 211 9.64 -3.33 2.51
C LEU A 211 11.08 -3.23 2.05
#